data_afdc993df29147dd08b63abf13b08719
#
_entry.id   afdc993df29147dd08b63abf13b08719
#
_cell.length_a   1.000
_cell.length_b   1.000
_cell.length_c   1.000
_cell.angle_alpha   90.00
_cell.angle_beta   90.00
_cell.angle_gamma   90.00
#
_symmetry.space_group_name_H-M   'P 1'
#
loop_
_entity.id
_entity.type
_entity.pdbx_description
1 polymer ?
#
loop_
_entity_poly.entity_id
_entity_poly.type
_entity_poly.pdbx_seq_one_letter_code
_entity_poly.pdbx_strand_id
1 'polypeptide(L)'
;MANIKLFESKKIRSQWNEQEGKWYFAIVDVVAVLTESVDPQAYWRKLKERLNKEGNETVTNRHALKMRAADGKMRLTDVADVRQMLRLIQSIPSPKAEPFKLWLAQVGNERLEEIENPELAQTRMRALYKAKGYSDEWIEKRVRGIAVRDELTGEWKKRGVREGKEYSILTAEISKATFGIVPSDYKKLKGLTKPQENLRDHMSDLELIFTMLGEASTTEIARTKNAQGFPENEKAAIEGGTVAGIARKVLEKKSGRKVVTSKNYKALTEKQKREIDKQ
;
A
#
# COMPACT_ATOMS: atom_id res chain seq x y z
N MET A 1 -3.83 -3.18 6.43
CA MET A 1 -2.90 -3.38 7.56
C MET A 1 -2.98 -4.84 7.94
N ALA A 2 -1.88 -5.58 7.86
CA ALA A 2 -1.82 -6.87 8.51
C ALA A 2 -2.06 -6.61 10.00
N ASN A 3 -3.16 -7.12 10.54
CA ASN A 3 -3.38 -7.14 11.97
C ASN A 3 -2.26 -8.00 12.56
N ILE A 4 -1.29 -7.37 13.19
CA ILE A 4 -0.32 -8.08 14.03
C ILE A 4 -1.14 -8.56 15.22
N LYS A 5 -1.63 -9.80 15.17
CA LYS A 5 -2.52 -10.40 16.19
C LYS A 5 -1.99 -10.32 17.61
N LEU A 6 -0.68 -10.13 17.78
CA LEU A 6 0.00 -9.97 19.08
C LEU A 6 -0.42 -8.69 19.84
N PHE A 7 -1.06 -7.73 19.20
CA PHE A 7 -1.40 -6.44 19.80
C PHE A 7 -2.91 -6.19 19.91
N GLU A 8 -3.75 -7.09 19.44
CA GLU A 8 -5.20 -6.87 19.34
C GLU A 8 -5.94 -6.73 20.70
N SER A 9 -5.38 -7.23 21.78
CA SER A 9 -6.06 -7.20 23.10
C SER A 9 -5.57 -6.13 24.06
N LYS A 10 -4.45 -5.45 23.79
CA LYS A 10 -3.88 -4.42 24.69
C LYS A 10 -3.61 -3.12 23.94
N LYS A 11 -4.01 -2.00 24.56
CA LYS A 11 -3.84 -0.65 24.01
C LYS A 11 -2.35 -0.26 23.98
N ILE A 12 -1.74 -0.28 22.79
CA ILE A 12 -0.43 0.30 22.55
C ILE A 12 -0.64 1.72 22.04
N ARG A 13 -0.09 2.69 22.72
CA ARG A 13 -0.11 4.07 22.26
C ARG A 13 0.70 4.19 20.99
N SER A 14 0.11 4.80 19.97
CA SER A 14 0.75 5.04 18.68
C SER A 14 0.41 6.43 18.18
N GLN A 15 1.32 7.01 17.39
CA GLN A 15 1.17 8.33 16.79
C GLN A 15 1.68 8.31 15.36
N TRP A 16 0.91 8.89 14.45
CA TRP A 16 1.34 9.11 13.07
C TRP A 16 2.17 10.38 12.98
N ASN A 17 3.32 10.32 12.33
CA ASN A 17 4.14 11.47 11.97
C ASN A 17 3.92 11.78 10.48
N GLU A 18 3.25 12.89 10.19
CA GLU A 18 2.92 13.29 8.81
C GLU A 18 4.16 13.70 8.01
N GLN A 19 5.16 14.30 8.65
CA GLN A 19 6.38 14.76 7.99
C GLN A 19 7.22 13.58 7.48
N GLU A 20 7.29 12.52 8.28
CA GLU A 20 8.08 11.33 7.96
C GLU A 20 7.25 10.22 7.30
N GLY A 21 5.91 10.33 7.30
CA GLY A 21 5.02 9.32 6.77
C GLY A 21 5.10 7.98 7.54
N LYS A 22 5.34 8.02 8.87
CA LYS A 22 5.59 6.84 9.70
C LYS A 22 4.72 6.79 10.95
N TRP A 23 4.40 5.57 11.36
CA TRP A 23 3.83 5.29 12.67
C TRP A 23 4.93 5.10 13.72
N TYR A 24 4.74 5.74 14.86
CA TYR A 24 5.55 5.57 16.06
C TYR A 24 4.74 4.92 17.17
N PHE A 25 5.35 3.98 17.87
CA PHE A 25 4.75 3.19 18.95
C PHE A 25 5.49 3.41 20.25
N ALA A 26 4.76 3.51 21.38
CA ALA A 26 5.37 3.63 22.70
C ALA A 26 6.09 2.32 23.08
N ILE A 27 7.40 2.38 23.28
CA ILE A 27 8.23 1.21 23.56
C ILE A 27 7.80 0.54 24.87
N VAL A 28 7.52 1.33 25.89
CA VAL A 28 7.11 0.81 27.21
C VAL A 28 5.82 0.01 27.15
N ASP A 29 4.88 0.38 26.27
CA ASP A 29 3.61 -0.34 26.13
C ASP A 29 3.83 -1.71 25.47
N VAL A 30 4.71 -1.78 24.46
CA VAL A 30 5.09 -3.04 23.82
C VAL A 30 5.85 -3.94 24.79
N VAL A 31 6.78 -3.39 25.56
CA VAL A 31 7.47 -4.13 26.63
C VAL A 31 6.47 -4.68 27.65
N ALA A 32 5.51 -3.88 28.09
CA ALA A 32 4.47 -4.32 29.05
C ALA A 32 3.66 -5.51 28.49
N VAL A 33 3.32 -5.47 27.20
CA VAL A 33 2.56 -6.56 26.55
C VAL A 33 3.39 -7.84 26.44
N LEU A 34 4.64 -7.72 26.03
CA LEU A 34 5.48 -8.88 25.72
C LEU A 34 6.17 -9.51 26.94
N THR A 35 6.34 -8.76 28.03
CA THR A 35 7.05 -9.26 29.22
C THR A 35 6.16 -9.52 30.42
N GLU A 36 4.94 -8.95 30.45
CA GLU A 36 4.07 -8.92 31.64
C GLU A 36 4.77 -8.39 32.89
N SER A 37 5.80 -7.56 32.69
CA SER A 37 6.56 -6.99 33.77
C SER A 37 5.67 -6.12 34.66
N VAL A 38 5.84 -6.23 35.98
CA VAL A 38 5.17 -5.36 36.97
C VAL A 38 5.63 -3.91 36.78
N ASP A 39 6.88 -3.70 36.39
CA ASP A 39 7.42 -2.37 36.06
C ASP A 39 8.03 -2.37 34.66
N PRO A 40 7.23 -2.10 33.62
CA PRO A 40 7.71 -2.01 32.23
C PRO A 40 8.73 -0.89 32.01
N GLN A 41 8.68 0.18 32.82
CA GLN A 41 9.63 1.29 32.74
C GLN A 41 11.03 0.87 33.20
N ALA A 42 11.10 0.17 34.33
CA ALA A 42 12.38 -0.37 34.84
C ALA A 42 12.95 -1.43 33.87
N TYR A 43 12.07 -2.28 33.32
CA TYR A 43 12.48 -3.26 32.30
C TYR A 43 13.07 -2.57 31.07
N TRP A 44 12.40 -1.54 30.54
CA TRP A 44 12.89 -0.79 29.40
C TRP A 44 14.23 -0.13 29.68
N ARG A 45 14.43 0.47 30.86
CA ARG A 45 15.72 1.06 31.22
C ARG A 45 16.86 0.04 31.14
N LYS A 46 16.67 -1.14 31.75
CA LYS A 46 17.69 -2.22 31.73
C LYS A 46 17.94 -2.76 30.33
N LEU A 47 16.87 -2.97 29.56
CA LEU A 47 17.00 -3.42 28.15
C LEU A 47 17.78 -2.39 27.33
N LYS A 48 17.47 -1.11 27.49
CA LYS A 48 18.14 0.00 26.81
C LYS A 48 19.63 0.08 27.14
N GLU A 49 20.00 -0.08 28.40
CA GLU A 49 21.41 -0.13 28.81
C GLU A 49 22.17 -1.30 28.18
N ARG A 50 21.57 -2.48 28.13
CA ARG A 50 22.13 -3.65 27.45
C ARG A 50 22.32 -3.40 25.98
N LEU A 51 21.29 -2.94 25.28
CA LEU A 51 21.33 -2.68 23.83
C LEU A 51 22.32 -1.57 23.47
N ASN A 52 22.48 -0.55 24.31
CA ASN A 52 23.52 0.46 24.12
C ASN A 52 24.94 -0.13 24.21
N LYS A 53 25.18 -1.05 25.16
CA LYS A 53 26.47 -1.76 25.26
C LYS A 53 26.74 -2.68 24.07
N GLU A 54 25.70 -3.24 23.49
CA GLU A 54 25.75 -4.06 22.27
C GLU A 54 25.91 -3.23 20.99
N GLY A 55 25.95 -1.89 21.08
CA GLY A 55 26.04 -1.00 19.90
C GLY A 55 24.78 -0.98 19.03
N ASN A 56 23.60 -1.26 19.60
CA ASN A 56 22.36 -1.35 18.85
C ASN A 56 21.85 0.04 18.44
N GLU A 57 21.92 0.35 17.14
CA GLU A 57 21.51 1.64 16.56
C GLU A 57 20.04 2.02 16.87
N THR A 58 19.16 1.05 17.09
CA THR A 58 17.75 1.29 17.40
C THR A 58 17.56 2.08 18.69
N VAL A 59 18.49 1.90 19.64
CA VAL A 59 18.45 2.60 20.93
C VAL A 59 19.17 3.94 20.84
N THR A 60 20.21 4.04 20.04
CA THR A 60 20.99 5.26 19.83
C THR A 60 20.17 6.31 19.07
N ASN A 61 19.41 5.89 18.04
CA ASN A 61 18.57 6.74 17.17
C ASN A 61 17.10 6.76 17.61
N ARG A 62 16.85 6.72 18.92
CA ARG A 62 15.48 6.75 19.44
C ARG A 62 14.83 8.12 19.30
N HIS A 63 13.52 8.10 19.11
CA HIS A 63 12.68 9.28 19.19
C HIS A 63 11.91 9.32 20.53
N ALA A 64 11.60 10.52 21.00
CA ALA A 64 10.71 10.71 22.13
C ALA A 64 9.58 11.66 21.74
N LEU A 65 8.34 11.22 21.94
CA LEU A 65 7.14 11.99 21.61
C LEU A 65 6.30 12.24 22.87
N LYS A 66 5.60 13.38 22.90
CA LYS A 66 4.62 13.65 23.95
C LYS A 66 3.38 12.78 23.68
N MET A 67 3.14 11.81 24.56
CA MET A 67 1.99 10.91 24.50
C MET A 67 1.15 10.99 25.76
N ARG A 68 -0.17 10.80 25.62
CA ARG A 68 -1.09 10.79 26.76
C ARG A 68 -0.81 9.56 27.63
N ALA A 69 -0.51 9.77 28.91
CA ALA A 69 -0.32 8.72 29.89
C ALA A 69 -1.67 8.23 30.47
N ALA A 70 -1.65 7.15 31.26
CA ALA A 70 -2.87 6.58 31.85
C ALA A 70 -3.58 7.56 32.81
N ASP A 71 -2.81 8.47 33.42
CA ASP A 71 -3.34 9.54 34.30
C ASP A 71 -3.88 10.76 33.53
N GLY A 72 -3.95 10.66 32.18
CA GLY A 72 -4.44 11.72 31.29
C GLY A 72 -3.43 12.82 30.95
N LYS A 73 -2.27 12.87 31.61
CA LYS A 73 -1.24 13.90 31.38
C LYS A 73 -0.38 13.56 30.15
N MET A 74 0.07 14.60 29.47
CA MET A 74 1.04 14.46 28.37
C MET A 74 2.45 14.26 28.93
N ARG A 75 3.08 13.13 28.59
CA ARG A 75 4.44 12.80 29.02
C ARG A 75 5.33 12.47 27.85
N LEU A 76 6.59 12.88 27.95
CA LEU A 76 7.60 12.49 26.97
C LEU A 76 7.84 10.98 27.08
N THR A 77 7.63 10.25 26.00
CA THR A 77 7.63 8.79 25.95
C THR A 77 8.59 8.33 24.87
N ASP A 78 9.49 7.40 25.19
CA ASP A 78 10.36 6.76 24.19
C ASP A 78 9.50 5.98 23.21
N VAL A 79 9.70 6.27 21.91
CA VAL A 79 8.95 5.65 20.81
C VAL A 79 9.90 5.06 19.78
N ALA A 80 9.40 4.10 19.02
CA ALA A 80 10.08 3.48 17.91
C ALA A 80 9.15 3.38 16.70
N ASP A 81 9.70 3.53 15.49
CA ASP A 81 8.99 3.18 14.27
C ASP A 81 8.85 1.65 14.13
N VAL A 82 8.14 1.19 13.09
CA VAL A 82 7.91 -0.26 12.88
C VAL A 82 9.22 -1.03 12.79
N ARG A 83 10.20 -0.54 12.02
CA ARG A 83 11.51 -1.21 11.84
C ARG A 83 12.27 -1.33 13.16
N GLN A 84 12.34 -0.24 13.89
CA GLN A 84 12.98 -0.20 15.20
C GLN A 84 12.26 -1.11 16.19
N MET A 85 10.92 -1.12 16.18
CA MET A 85 10.11 -1.97 17.05
C MET A 85 10.34 -3.46 16.77
N LEU A 86 10.36 -3.86 15.50
CA LEU A 86 10.68 -5.23 15.10
C LEU A 86 12.05 -5.68 15.62
N ARG A 87 13.04 -4.80 15.57
CA ARG A 87 14.39 -5.08 16.09
C ARG A 87 14.43 -5.18 17.62
N LEU A 88 13.69 -4.29 18.32
CA LEU A 88 13.59 -4.33 19.78
C LEU A 88 12.95 -5.62 20.29
N ILE A 89 11.86 -6.07 19.65
CA ILE A 89 11.14 -7.30 20.05
C ILE A 89 12.05 -8.53 19.99
N GLN A 90 12.94 -8.61 18.99
CA GLN A 90 13.92 -9.70 18.88
C GLN A 90 14.86 -9.77 20.11
N SER A 91 15.13 -8.62 20.73
CA SER A 91 16.02 -8.51 21.89
C SER A 91 15.33 -8.74 23.26
N ILE A 92 13.99 -8.95 23.25
CA ILE A 92 13.23 -9.22 24.49
C ILE A 92 13.27 -10.73 24.81
N PRO A 93 13.95 -11.17 25.86
CA PRO A 93 13.98 -12.57 26.28
C PRO A 93 12.69 -12.91 27.06
N SER A 94 11.60 -13.09 26.32
CA SER A 94 10.30 -13.45 26.92
C SER A 94 9.60 -14.53 26.09
N PRO A 95 9.00 -15.56 26.71
CA PRO A 95 8.18 -16.55 26.01
C PRO A 95 7.04 -15.92 25.20
N LYS A 96 6.49 -14.78 25.63
CA LYS A 96 5.46 -14.06 24.89
C LYS A 96 5.97 -13.36 23.61
N ALA A 97 7.26 -13.08 23.53
CA ALA A 97 7.88 -12.55 22.32
C ALA A 97 8.20 -13.66 21.29
N GLU A 98 8.24 -14.93 21.72
CA GLU A 98 8.67 -16.05 20.89
C GLU A 98 7.78 -16.27 19.66
N PRO A 99 6.44 -16.27 19.74
CA PRO A 99 5.59 -16.39 18.54
C PRO A 99 5.87 -15.30 17.51
N PHE A 100 6.23 -14.11 17.95
CA PHE A 100 6.58 -13.00 17.08
C PHE A 100 7.95 -13.19 16.41
N LYS A 101 8.94 -13.72 17.15
CA LYS A 101 10.26 -14.04 16.61
C LYS A 101 10.18 -15.15 15.56
N LEU A 102 9.38 -16.19 15.82
CA LEU A 102 9.10 -17.25 14.86
C LEU A 102 8.43 -16.72 13.60
N TRP A 103 7.43 -15.82 13.75
CA TRP A 103 6.81 -15.16 12.61
C TRP A 103 7.81 -14.34 11.79
N LEU A 104 8.72 -13.59 12.44
CA LEU A 104 9.78 -12.85 11.73
C LEU A 104 10.73 -13.78 10.99
N ALA A 105 11.11 -14.90 11.61
CA ALA A 105 11.95 -15.91 10.97
C ALA A 105 11.26 -16.50 9.74
N GLN A 106 9.95 -16.81 9.85
CA GLN A 106 9.14 -17.29 8.74
C GLN A 106 9.09 -16.27 7.59
N VAL A 107 8.80 -14.99 7.88
CA VAL A 107 8.78 -13.92 6.88
C VAL A 107 10.16 -13.75 6.21
N GLY A 108 11.23 -13.86 6.99
CA GLY A 108 12.60 -13.82 6.46
C GLY A 108 12.89 -14.98 5.52
N ASN A 109 12.51 -16.20 5.91
CA ASN A 109 12.67 -17.41 5.09
C ASN A 109 11.86 -17.31 3.79
N GLU A 110 10.59 -16.93 3.87
CA GLU A 110 9.74 -16.71 2.68
C GLU A 110 10.39 -15.70 1.71
N ARG A 111 11.03 -14.67 2.24
CA ARG A 111 11.73 -13.69 1.39
C ARG A 111 12.97 -14.26 0.72
N LEU A 112 13.72 -15.12 1.40
CA LEU A 112 14.87 -15.81 0.81
C LEU A 112 14.41 -16.78 -0.30
N GLU A 113 13.35 -17.55 -0.05
CA GLU A 113 12.74 -18.43 -1.05
C GLU A 113 12.26 -17.66 -2.29
N GLU A 114 11.67 -16.47 -2.11
CA GLU A 114 11.26 -15.59 -3.22
C GLU A 114 12.44 -15.05 -4.05
N ILE A 115 13.62 -14.90 -3.45
CA ILE A 115 14.82 -14.50 -4.18
C ILE A 115 15.28 -15.64 -5.09
N GLU A 116 15.19 -16.89 -4.62
CA GLU A 116 15.51 -18.08 -5.40
C GLU A 116 14.43 -18.41 -6.44
N ASN A 117 13.16 -18.24 -6.08
CA ASN A 117 12.02 -18.46 -6.96
C ASN A 117 11.04 -17.26 -6.93
N PRO A 118 11.20 -16.28 -7.83
CA PRO A 118 10.35 -15.07 -7.88
C PRO A 118 8.86 -15.33 -8.09
N GLU A 119 8.46 -16.49 -8.61
CA GLU A 119 7.03 -16.84 -8.81
C GLU A 119 6.28 -16.95 -7.47
N LEU A 120 6.99 -17.29 -6.37
CA LEU A 120 6.42 -17.34 -5.03
C LEU A 120 5.89 -15.97 -4.58
N ALA A 121 6.56 -14.88 -4.95
CA ALA A 121 6.10 -13.52 -4.66
C ALA A 121 4.75 -13.22 -5.33
N GLN A 122 4.55 -13.67 -6.57
CA GLN A 122 3.26 -13.53 -7.26
C GLN A 122 2.16 -14.36 -6.58
N THR A 123 2.48 -15.60 -6.21
CA THR A 123 1.55 -16.49 -5.49
C THR A 123 1.13 -15.86 -4.16
N ARG A 124 2.08 -15.32 -3.39
CA ARG A 124 1.79 -14.61 -2.13
C ARG A 124 0.94 -13.36 -2.36
N MET A 125 1.22 -12.58 -3.41
CA MET A 125 0.42 -11.41 -3.74
C MET A 125 -1.05 -11.78 -4.02
N ARG A 126 -1.28 -12.85 -4.81
CA ARG A 126 -2.64 -13.38 -5.10
C ARG A 126 -3.34 -13.83 -3.81
N ALA A 127 -2.65 -14.57 -2.95
CA ALA A 127 -3.18 -15.01 -1.67
C ALA A 127 -3.56 -13.83 -0.76
N LEU A 128 -2.78 -12.76 -0.75
CA LEU A 128 -3.09 -11.54 0.01
C LEU A 128 -4.36 -10.83 -0.51
N TYR A 129 -4.55 -10.74 -1.83
CA TYR A 129 -5.78 -10.19 -2.39
C TYR A 129 -6.98 -11.09 -2.06
N LYS A 130 -6.84 -12.42 -2.17
CA LYS A 130 -7.89 -13.38 -1.81
C LYS A 130 -8.27 -13.27 -0.33
N ALA A 131 -7.30 -13.15 0.56
CA ALA A 131 -7.53 -12.91 2.00
C ALA A 131 -8.23 -11.57 2.30
N LYS A 132 -8.12 -10.59 1.41
CA LYS A 132 -8.86 -9.31 1.47
C LYS A 132 -10.27 -9.41 0.90
N GLY A 133 -10.70 -10.59 0.39
CA GLY A 133 -12.03 -10.84 -0.14
C GLY A 133 -12.23 -10.49 -1.61
N TYR A 134 -11.18 -10.39 -2.40
CA TYR A 134 -11.30 -10.19 -3.86
C TYR A 134 -11.52 -11.53 -4.56
N SER A 135 -12.34 -11.55 -5.66
CA SER A 135 -12.54 -12.75 -6.48
C SER A 135 -11.29 -13.09 -7.30
N ASP A 136 -11.16 -14.34 -7.70
CA ASP A 136 -10.01 -14.78 -8.51
C ASP A 136 -9.99 -14.07 -9.87
N GLU A 137 -11.15 -13.81 -10.50
CA GLU A 137 -11.27 -13.07 -11.77
C GLU A 137 -10.82 -11.62 -11.62
N TRP A 138 -11.16 -10.96 -10.51
CA TRP A 138 -10.70 -9.60 -10.22
C TRP A 138 -9.20 -9.56 -10.00
N ILE A 139 -8.66 -10.54 -9.25
CA ILE A 139 -7.23 -10.66 -8.96
C ILE A 139 -6.43 -10.79 -10.26
N GLU A 140 -6.88 -11.63 -11.21
CA GLU A 140 -6.23 -11.78 -12.51
C GLU A 140 -6.15 -10.44 -13.27
N LYS A 141 -7.25 -9.71 -13.34
CA LYS A 141 -7.27 -8.38 -13.98
C LYS A 141 -6.34 -7.41 -13.27
N ARG A 142 -6.32 -7.42 -11.94
CA ARG A 142 -5.46 -6.55 -11.15
C ARG A 142 -3.97 -6.84 -11.37
N VAL A 143 -3.58 -8.11 -11.40
CA VAL A 143 -2.20 -8.56 -11.67
C VAL A 143 -1.77 -8.14 -13.08
N ARG A 144 -2.63 -8.38 -14.08
CA ARG A 144 -2.36 -7.92 -15.46
C ARG A 144 -2.21 -6.41 -15.54
N GLY A 145 -3.05 -5.65 -14.81
CA GLY A 145 -2.95 -4.20 -14.74
C GLY A 145 -1.66 -3.69 -14.08
N ILE A 146 -1.03 -4.48 -13.19
CA ILE A 146 0.30 -4.15 -12.66
C ILE A 146 1.34 -4.26 -13.78
N ALA A 147 1.35 -5.36 -14.53
CA ALA A 147 2.27 -5.57 -15.63
C ALA A 147 2.16 -4.48 -16.72
N VAL A 148 0.93 -4.14 -17.13
CA VAL A 148 0.68 -3.04 -18.09
C VAL A 148 1.22 -1.71 -17.57
N ARG A 149 1.04 -1.45 -16.28
CA ARG A 149 1.56 -0.22 -15.65
C ARG A 149 3.08 -0.18 -15.61
N ASP A 150 3.71 -1.29 -15.27
CA ASP A 150 5.17 -1.40 -15.22
C ASP A 150 5.78 -1.21 -16.61
N GLU A 151 5.14 -1.75 -17.66
CA GLU A 151 5.53 -1.54 -19.04
C GLU A 151 5.47 -0.05 -19.44
N LEU A 152 4.36 0.64 -19.11
CA LEU A 152 4.19 2.06 -19.39
C LEU A 152 5.24 2.92 -18.66
N THR A 153 5.46 2.66 -17.38
CA THR A 153 6.44 3.44 -16.60
C THR A 153 7.87 3.15 -17.05
N GLY A 154 8.16 1.92 -17.45
CA GLY A 154 9.42 1.53 -18.07
C GLY A 154 9.67 2.27 -19.38
N GLU A 155 8.62 2.42 -20.21
CA GLU A 155 8.69 3.18 -21.46
C GLU A 155 8.92 4.68 -21.20
N TRP A 156 8.22 5.29 -20.25
CA TRP A 156 8.45 6.67 -19.84
C TRP A 156 9.88 6.92 -19.37
N LYS A 157 10.43 6.00 -18.56
CA LYS A 157 11.81 6.07 -18.08
C LYS A 157 12.82 6.05 -19.23
N LYS A 158 12.65 5.14 -20.21
CA LYS A 158 13.50 5.04 -21.40
C LYS A 158 13.46 6.32 -22.25
N ARG A 159 12.32 7.03 -22.23
CA ARG A 159 12.08 8.24 -23.01
C ARG A 159 12.39 9.55 -22.27
N GLY A 160 13.07 9.46 -21.12
CA GLY A 160 13.55 10.63 -20.38
C GLY A 160 12.48 11.37 -19.58
N VAL A 161 11.32 10.75 -19.31
CA VAL A 161 10.32 11.28 -18.36
C VAL A 161 10.81 11.05 -16.95
N ARG A 162 10.71 12.06 -16.09
CA ARG A 162 11.19 12.01 -14.70
C ARG A 162 10.18 11.34 -13.79
N GLU A 163 10.65 10.41 -12.97
CA GLU A 163 9.82 9.76 -11.95
C GLU A 163 9.24 10.78 -10.97
N GLY A 164 8.16 10.40 -10.31
CA GLY A 164 7.47 11.22 -9.32
C GLY A 164 6.45 12.15 -9.95
N LYS A 165 6.75 13.44 -10.02
CA LYS A 165 5.76 14.46 -10.44
C LYS A 165 5.29 14.28 -11.88
N GLU A 166 6.21 14.06 -12.83
CA GLU A 166 5.84 13.92 -14.24
C GLU A 166 5.02 12.65 -14.47
N TYR A 167 5.39 11.51 -13.88
CA TYR A 167 4.59 10.28 -13.93
C TYR A 167 3.18 10.48 -13.35
N SER A 168 3.07 11.27 -12.28
CA SER A 168 1.78 11.59 -11.68
C SER A 168 0.90 12.40 -12.62
N ILE A 169 1.48 13.40 -13.33
CA ILE A 169 0.76 14.23 -14.30
C ILE A 169 0.29 13.37 -15.48
N LEU A 170 1.19 12.60 -16.09
CA LEU A 170 0.83 11.71 -17.22
C LEU A 170 -0.26 10.71 -16.82
N THR A 171 -0.18 10.15 -15.63
CA THR A 171 -1.23 9.27 -15.10
C THR A 171 -2.56 9.99 -14.94
N ALA A 172 -2.53 11.26 -14.52
CA ALA A 172 -3.75 12.07 -14.40
C ALA A 172 -4.36 12.38 -15.77
N GLU A 173 -3.54 12.66 -16.80
CA GLU A 173 -4.03 12.89 -18.16
C GLU A 173 -4.65 11.62 -18.76
N ILE A 174 -4.04 10.44 -18.61
CA ILE A 174 -4.64 9.16 -19.03
C ILE A 174 -6.00 8.97 -18.32
N SER A 175 -6.06 9.16 -17.01
CA SER A 175 -7.30 8.98 -16.24
C SER A 175 -8.39 9.96 -16.66
N LYS A 176 -8.04 11.24 -16.83
CA LYS A 176 -8.96 12.30 -17.27
C LYS A 176 -9.50 12.01 -18.67
N ALA A 177 -8.65 11.60 -19.61
CA ALA A 177 -9.08 11.27 -20.97
C ALA A 177 -9.94 9.99 -20.98
N THR A 178 -9.58 8.97 -20.19
CA THR A 178 -10.31 7.69 -20.11
C THR A 178 -11.65 7.84 -19.41
N PHE A 179 -11.69 8.47 -18.22
CA PHE A 179 -12.84 8.47 -17.32
C PHE A 179 -13.53 9.82 -17.15
N GLY A 180 -12.91 10.91 -17.61
CA GLY A 180 -13.37 12.27 -17.37
C GLY A 180 -13.05 12.79 -15.96
N ILE A 181 -12.23 12.07 -15.19
CA ILE A 181 -11.91 12.37 -13.80
C ILE A 181 -10.43 12.08 -13.52
N VAL A 182 -9.76 12.96 -12.78
CA VAL A 182 -8.38 12.76 -12.34
C VAL A 182 -8.31 11.82 -11.12
N PRO A 183 -7.18 11.14 -10.87
CA PRO A 183 -7.06 10.15 -9.79
C PRO A 183 -7.40 10.66 -8.40
N SER A 184 -7.07 11.93 -8.08
CA SER A 184 -7.40 12.55 -6.79
C SER A 184 -8.91 12.65 -6.55
N ASP A 185 -9.64 13.07 -7.56
CA ASP A 185 -11.11 13.22 -7.46
C ASP A 185 -11.79 11.85 -7.57
N TYR A 186 -11.20 10.93 -8.32
CA TYR A 186 -11.69 9.55 -8.37
C TYR A 186 -11.54 8.85 -7.00
N LYS A 187 -10.43 9.08 -6.27
CA LYS A 187 -10.30 8.64 -4.88
C LYS A 187 -11.43 9.18 -4.00
N LYS A 188 -11.75 10.47 -4.11
CA LYS A 188 -12.89 11.08 -3.38
C LYS A 188 -14.22 10.42 -3.77
N LEU A 189 -14.47 10.21 -5.06
CA LEU A 189 -15.67 9.53 -5.56
C LEU A 189 -15.82 8.12 -4.97
N LYS A 190 -14.71 7.39 -4.79
CA LYS A 190 -14.69 6.06 -4.15
C LYS A 190 -14.71 6.09 -2.62
N GLY A 191 -14.75 7.27 -1.99
CA GLY A 191 -14.76 7.45 -0.53
C GLY A 191 -13.41 7.13 0.13
N LEU A 192 -12.29 7.26 -0.59
CA LEU A 192 -10.95 7.00 -0.06
C LEU A 192 -10.42 8.23 0.66
N THR A 193 -10.16 8.09 1.95
CA THR A 193 -9.71 9.19 2.82
C THR A 193 -8.23 9.10 3.19
N LYS A 194 -7.62 7.92 3.06
CA LYS A 194 -6.23 7.69 3.44
C LYS A 194 -5.30 7.85 2.23
N PRO A 195 -4.24 8.66 2.31
CA PRO A 195 -3.32 8.91 1.20
C PRO A 195 -2.73 7.63 0.59
N GLN A 196 -2.44 6.62 1.43
CA GLN A 196 -1.82 5.35 1.05
C GLN A 196 -2.77 4.36 0.36
N GLU A 197 -4.08 4.64 0.30
CA GLU A 197 -5.03 3.77 -0.39
C GLU A 197 -4.81 3.83 -1.91
N ASN A 198 -4.62 2.64 -2.50
CA ASN A 198 -4.46 2.53 -3.95
C ASN A 198 -5.83 2.54 -4.63
N LEU A 199 -6.10 3.53 -5.46
CA LEU A 199 -7.36 3.69 -6.17
C LEU A 199 -7.77 2.41 -6.93
N ARG A 200 -6.82 1.72 -7.58
CA ARG A 200 -7.09 0.51 -8.37
C ARG A 200 -7.63 -0.65 -7.55
N ASP A 201 -7.30 -0.71 -6.25
CA ASP A 201 -7.82 -1.74 -5.34
C ASP A 201 -9.30 -1.52 -4.99
N HIS A 202 -9.88 -0.39 -5.40
CA HIS A 202 -11.28 -0.02 -5.16
C HIS A 202 -12.10 0.07 -6.45
N MET A 203 -11.47 -0.23 -7.59
CA MET A 203 -12.09 -0.23 -8.92
C MET A 203 -12.83 -1.54 -9.21
N SER A 204 -13.93 -1.46 -9.95
CA SER A 204 -14.62 -2.61 -10.54
C SER A 204 -13.80 -3.19 -11.71
N ASP A 205 -14.19 -4.35 -12.19
CA ASP A 205 -13.59 -5.03 -13.32
C ASP A 205 -13.49 -4.15 -14.57
N LEU A 206 -14.58 -3.48 -14.95
CA LEU A 206 -14.61 -2.61 -16.11
C LEU A 206 -13.72 -1.37 -15.92
N GLU A 207 -13.69 -0.80 -14.73
CA GLU A 207 -12.78 0.31 -14.43
C GLU A 207 -11.30 -0.12 -14.57
N LEU A 208 -10.95 -1.33 -14.12
CA LEU A 208 -9.60 -1.89 -14.31
C LEU A 208 -9.28 -2.13 -15.80
N ILE A 209 -10.22 -2.69 -16.56
CA ILE A 209 -10.04 -2.97 -18.00
C ILE A 209 -9.81 -1.67 -18.77
N PHE A 210 -10.60 -0.63 -18.53
CA PHE A 210 -10.42 0.65 -19.23
C PHE A 210 -9.16 1.39 -18.75
N THR A 211 -8.73 1.22 -17.51
CA THR A 211 -7.41 1.70 -17.06
C THR A 211 -6.29 1.04 -17.85
N MET A 212 -6.31 -0.29 -17.95
CA MET A 212 -5.31 -1.04 -18.74
C MET A 212 -5.31 -0.65 -20.22
N LEU A 213 -6.48 -0.47 -20.82
CA LEU A 213 -6.59 -0.05 -22.21
C LEU A 213 -5.98 1.34 -22.43
N GLY A 214 -6.25 2.30 -21.56
CA GLY A 214 -5.65 3.63 -21.65
C GLY A 214 -4.13 3.61 -21.49
N GLU A 215 -3.63 2.82 -20.54
CA GLU A 215 -2.19 2.67 -20.27
C GLU A 215 -1.48 1.96 -21.44
N ALA A 216 -2.02 0.85 -21.94
CA ALA A 216 -1.47 0.11 -23.07
C ALA A 216 -1.48 0.94 -24.38
N SER A 217 -2.59 1.64 -24.65
CA SER A 217 -2.69 2.52 -25.81
C SER A 217 -1.67 3.68 -25.73
N THR A 218 -1.46 4.24 -24.56
CA THR A 218 -0.42 5.27 -24.33
C THR A 218 0.97 4.74 -24.64
N THR A 219 1.28 3.54 -24.17
CA THR A 219 2.57 2.87 -24.42
C THR A 219 2.81 2.69 -25.91
N GLU A 220 1.81 2.16 -26.62
CA GLU A 220 1.92 1.90 -28.07
C GLU A 220 2.06 3.20 -28.88
N ILE A 221 1.27 4.22 -28.55
CA ILE A 221 1.37 5.53 -29.21
C ILE A 221 2.73 6.18 -28.94
N ALA A 222 3.23 6.12 -27.71
CA ALA A 222 4.54 6.65 -27.39
C ALA A 222 5.67 5.95 -28.16
N ARG A 223 5.55 4.63 -28.35
CA ARG A 223 6.49 3.83 -29.15
C ARG A 223 6.45 4.20 -30.63
N THR A 224 5.26 4.16 -31.21
CA THR A 224 5.06 4.40 -32.66
C THR A 224 5.48 5.82 -33.06
N LYS A 225 5.19 6.82 -32.21
CA LYS A 225 5.58 8.22 -32.45
C LYS A 225 6.99 8.54 -32.00
N ASN A 226 7.69 7.59 -31.39
CA ASN A 226 9.00 7.79 -30.76
C ASN A 226 9.04 9.01 -29.83
N ALA A 227 8.00 9.19 -29.01
CA ALA A 227 7.82 10.34 -28.13
C ALA A 227 9.02 10.50 -27.16
N GLN A 228 9.62 11.68 -27.07
CA GLN A 228 10.76 11.96 -26.21
C GLN A 228 10.42 13.03 -25.15
N GLY A 229 10.91 12.83 -23.93
CA GLY A 229 10.69 13.75 -22.83
C GLY A 229 9.22 13.89 -22.40
N PHE A 230 8.96 14.76 -21.45
CA PHE A 230 7.62 14.95 -20.88
C PHE A 230 6.58 15.46 -21.89
N PRO A 231 6.82 16.51 -22.72
CA PRO A 231 5.77 17.12 -23.56
C PRO A 231 5.18 16.16 -24.61
N GLU A 232 6.03 15.31 -25.21
CA GLU A 232 5.56 14.36 -26.24
C GLU A 232 4.86 13.16 -25.59
N ASN A 233 5.34 12.71 -24.43
CA ASN A 233 4.67 11.66 -23.67
C ASN A 233 3.34 12.14 -23.07
N GLU A 234 3.17 13.43 -22.75
CA GLU A 234 1.89 14.00 -22.34
C GLU A 234 0.86 13.93 -23.47
N LYS A 235 1.25 14.26 -24.71
CA LYS A 235 0.38 14.09 -25.89
C LYS A 235 -0.02 12.62 -26.07
N ALA A 236 0.95 11.70 -26.00
CA ALA A 236 0.68 10.27 -26.09
C ALA A 236 -0.25 9.77 -24.98
N ALA A 237 -0.12 10.30 -23.75
CA ALA A 237 -0.98 9.98 -22.62
C ALA A 237 -2.43 10.43 -22.84
N ILE A 238 -2.64 11.63 -23.37
CA ILE A 238 -3.96 12.16 -23.72
C ILE A 238 -4.58 11.32 -24.84
N GLU A 239 -3.84 11.01 -25.90
CA GLU A 239 -4.31 10.23 -27.02
C GLU A 239 -4.66 8.79 -26.59
N GLY A 240 -3.78 8.11 -25.85
CA GLY A 240 -4.02 6.74 -25.36
C GLY A 240 -5.21 6.66 -24.40
N GLY A 241 -5.32 7.63 -23.50
CA GLY A 241 -6.50 7.77 -22.64
C GLY A 241 -7.78 8.05 -23.44
N THR A 242 -7.70 8.80 -24.54
CA THR A 242 -8.84 9.10 -25.42
C THR A 242 -9.35 7.84 -26.13
N VAL A 243 -8.46 6.94 -26.57
CA VAL A 243 -8.84 5.64 -27.14
C VAL A 243 -9.70 4.86 -26.17
N ALA A 244 -9.25 4.72 -24.92
CA ALA A 244 -10.02 4.06 -23.86
C ALA A 244 -11.31 4.80 -23.53
N GLY A 245 -11.28 6.14 -23.51
CA GLY A 245 -12.45 6.99 -23.24
C GLY A 245 -13.56 6.86 -24.28
N ILE A 246 -13.19 6.76 -25.57
CA ILE A 246 -14.16 6.52 -26.66
C ILE A 246 -14.78 5.13 -26.50
N ALA A 247 -13.95 4.09 -26.32
CA ALA A 247 -14.44 2.73 -26.13
C ALA A 247 -15.37 2.63 -24.93
N ARG A 248 -15.03 3.26 -23.79
CA ARG A 248 -15.90 3.34 -22.62
C ARG A 248 -17.25 4.00 -22.92
N LYS A 249 -17.26 5.15 -23.58
CA LYS A 249 -18.50 5.86 -23.91
C LYS A 249 -19.40 5.04 -24.84
N VAL A 250 -18.81 4.33 -25.81
CA VAL A 250 -19.55 3.42 -26.69
C VAL A 250 -20.18 2.28 -25.91
N LEU A 251 -19.42 1.66 -24.99
CA LEU A 251 -19.94 0.60 -24.12
C LEU A 251 -21.08 1.14 -23.23
N GLU A 252 -20.90 2.27 -22.57
CA GLU A 252 -21.92 2.89 -21.72
C GLU A 252 -23.21 3.19 -22.49
N LYS A 253 -23.08 3.68 -23.75
CA LYS A 253 -24.24 3.93 -24.62
C LYS A 253 -24.99 2.64 -24.99
N LYS A 254 -24.26 1.56 -25.32
CA LYS A 254 -24.85 0.29 -25.73
C LYS A 254 -25.42 -0.51 -24.54
N SER A 255 -24.77 -0.47 -23.39
CA SER A 255 -25.20 -1.21 -22.20
C SER A 255 -26.22 -0.46 -21.32
N GLY A 256 -26.36 0.85 -21.52
CA GLY A 256 -27.18 1.71 -20.66
C GLY A 256 -26.60 1.93 -19.25
N ARG A 257 -25.35 1.52 -19.00
CA ARG A 257 -24.73 1.55 -17.67
C ARG A 257 -23.45 2.37 -17.69
N LYS A 258 -23.22 3.09 -16.57
CA LYS A 258 -21.98 3.84 -16.38
C LYS A 258 -20.87 2.91 -15.88
N VAL A 259 -19.69 3.04 -16.45
CA VAL A 259 -18.46 2.35 -15.98
C VAL A 259 -17.97 3.03 -14.71
N VAL A 260 -17.86 4.36 -14.73
CA VAL A 260 -17.42 5.14 -13.56
C VAL A 260 -18.55 5.22 -12.54
N THR A 261 -18.32 4.68 -11.35
CA THR A 261 -19.31 4.69 -10.27
C THR A 261 -18.67 5.05 -8.93
N SER A 262 -19.48 5.50 -7.97
CA SER A 262 -19.06 5.71 -6.58
C SER A 262 -18.89 4.38 -5.80
N LYS A 263 -19.36 3.26 -6.35
CA LYS A 263 -19.26 1.95 -5.70
C LYS A 263 -17.80 1.58 -5.49
N ASN A 264 -17.46 1.31 -4.24
CA ASN A 264 -16.12 0.87 -3.84
C ASN A 264 -16.10 -0.67 -3.82
N TYR A 265 -15.40 -1.31 -4.76
CA TYR A 265 -15.38 -2.76 -4.92
C TYR A 265 -14.96 -3.50 -3.64
N LYS A 266 -13.96 -2.96 -2.92
CA LYS A 266 -13.49 -3.55 -1.65
C LYS A 266 -14.53 -3.51 -0.53
N ALA A 267 -15.42 -2.51 -0.54
CA ALA A 267 -16.46 -2.35 0.47
C ALA A 267 -17.73 -3.16 0.16
N LEU A 268 -17.82 -3.79 -1.02
CA LEU A 268 -18.98 -4.59 -1.42
C LEU A 268 -18.95 -5.94 -0.71
N THR A 269 -20.15 -6.44 -0.35
CA THR A 269 -20.33 -7.81 0.11
C THR A 269 -20.10 -8.78 -1.05
N GLU A 270 -19.78 -10.06 -0.74
CA GLU A 270 -19.62 -11.11 -1.74
C GLU A 270 -20.85 -11.27 -2.65
N LYS A 271 -22.05 -11.11 -2.09
CA LYS A 271 -23.29 -11.15 -2.88
C LYS A 271 -23.35 -10.03 -3.89
N GLN A 272 -23.03 -8.79 -3.47
CA GLN A 272 -23.01 -7.62 -4.35
C GLN A 272 -21.92 -7.72 -5.42
N LYS A 273 -20.75 -8.29 -5.09
CA LYS A 273 -19.68 -8.55 -6.06
C LYS A 273 -20.16 -9.48 -7.17
N ARG A 274 -20.77 -10.62 -6.79
CA ARG A 274 -21.34 -11.60 -7.75
C ARG A 274 -22.45 -11.03 -8.63
N GLU A 275 -23.23 -10.08 -8.12
CA GLU A 275 -24.26 -9.38 -8.91
C GLU A 275 -23.66 -8.41 -9.94
N ILE A 276 -22.49 -7.79 -9.63
CA ILE A 276 -21.77 -6.91 -10.56
C ILE A 276 -21.08 -7.74 -11.64
N ASP A 277 -20.48 -8.87 -11.27
CA ASP A 277 -19.73 -9.74 -12.19
C ASP A 277 -20.67 -10.51 -13.16
N LYS A 278 -21.96 -10.70 -12.81
CA LYS A 278 -22.99 -11.31 -13.67
C LYS A 278 -23.69 -10.31 -14.61
N GLN A 279 -23.38 -9.05 -14.45
CA GLN A 279 -23.97 -7.95 -15.21
C GLN A 279 -23.01 -7.43 -16.26
#